data_7924d7a8dc268204044722e5db33ed95
#
_entry.id   7924d7a8dc268204044722e5db33ed95
#
_cell.length_a   1.000
_cell.length_b   1.000
_cell.length_c   1.000
_cell.angle_alpha   90.00
_cell.angle_beta   90.00
_cell.angle_gamma   90.00
#
_symmetry.space_group_name_H-M   'P 1'
#
loop_
_entity.id
_entity.type
_entity.pdbx_description
1 polymer ?
#
loop_
_entity_poly.entity_id
_entity_poly.type
_entity_poly.pdbx_seq_one_letter_code
_entity_poly.pdbx_strand_id
1 'polypeptide(L)'
;MDTSGQAAFIDRIRSALGHSLDQRRRANGLFTGRSNREIGSILERIKNRTHAERRQLLDRLIEMAEPINLNVIVLKDPPSVTAAIADLNGNKDPEWGSQKSVVIWKHPLIESLNLPDALADQNVPVYITELKESDANDTSREKERKRVRKQVVDSYIGVTSADFCMAETASMVMRTRPGQARSVSLVPSIHIAVIHLDQI
;
A
#
# COMPACT_ATOMS: atom_id res chain seq x y z
N MET A 1 -19.26 22.01 15.29
CA MET A 1 -17.88 21.61 15.65
C MET A 1 -17.25 22.77 16.40
N ASP A 2 -16.77 22.52 17.61
CA ASP A 2 -16.21 23.56 18.47
C ASP A 2 -14.82 24.00 17.94
N THR A 3 -14.83 25.10 17.17
CA THR A 3 -13.61 25.68 16.60
C THR A 3 -12.73 26.39 17.64
N SER A 4 -13.29 26.72 18.82
CA SER A 4 -12.57 27.42 19.90
C SER A 4 -11.57 26.48 20.60
N GLY A 5 -11.95 25.25 20.86
CA GLY A 5 -11.07 24.24 21.46
C GLY A 5 -9.88 23.84 20.58
N GLN A 6 -10.11 23.75 19.29
CA GLN A 6 -9.05 23.43 18.32
C GLN A 6 -8.03 24.58 18.19
N ALA A 7 -8.47 25.81 18.15
CA ALA A 7 -7.57 26.98 18.11
C ALA A 7 -6.69 27.05 19.36
N ALA A 8 -7.27 26.89 20.55
CA ALA A 8 -6.54 26.89 21.82
C ALA A 8 -5.51 25.76 21.90
N PHE A 9 -5.82 24.56 21.38
CA PHE A 9 -4.90 23.44 21.31
C PHE A 9 -3.69 23.72 20.39
N ILE A 10 -3.94 24.24 19.20
CA ILE A 10 -2.87 24.62 18.25
C ILE A 10 -1.98 25.72 18.81
N ASP A 11 -2.55 26.70 19.51
CA ASP A 11 -1.78 27.79 20.11
C ASP A 11 -0.88 27.32 21.27
N ARG A 12 -1.32 26.32 22.05
CA ARG A 12 -0.45 25.65 23.05
C ARG A 12 0.72 24.96 22.41
N ILE A 13 0.51 24.22 21.31
CA ILE A 13 1.60 23.56 20.58
C ILE A 13 2.58 24.60 20.04
N ARG A 14 2.12 25.68 19.44
CA ARG A 14 2.98 26.76 18.93
C ARG A 14 3.82 27.38 20.04
N SER A 15 3.19 27.69 21.16
CA SER A 15 3.87 28.24 22.32
C SER A 15 4.96 27.28 22.87
N ALA A 16 4.64 26.00 22.96
CA ALA A 16 5.60 24.98 23.39
C ALA A 16 6.80 24.82 22.42
N LEU A 17 6.60 25.10 21.12
CA LEU A 17 7.65 25.11 20.11
C LEU A 17 8.41 26.45 20.02
N GLY A 18 8.15 27.39 20.92
CA GLY A 18 8.83 28.69 20.96
C GLY A 18 8.40 29.67 19.84
N HIS A 19 7.25 29.40 19.19
CA HIS A 19 6.72 30.29 18.17
C HIS A 19 5.77 31.31 18.79
N SER A 20 6.01 32.61 18.55
CA SER A 20 5.06 33.66 18.96
C SER A 20 3.75 33.55 18.16
N LEU A 21 2.62 33.91 18.81
CA LEU A 21 1.29 33.85 18.21
C LEU A 21 1.17 34.73 16.93
N ASP A 22 1.99 35.78 16.83
CA ASP A 22 2.04 36.68 15.69
C ASP A 22 2.85 36.14 14.50
N GLN A 23 3.67 35.10 14.70
CA GLN A 23 4.37 34.43 13.62
C GLN A 23 3.48 33.39 12.93
N ARG A 24 2.35 33.83 12.41
CA ARG A 24 1.65 33.05 11.39
C ARG A 24 2.57 33.00 10.17
N ARG A 25 3.44 31.99 10.08
CA ARG A 25 4.06 31.66 8.80
C ARG A 25 2.93 31.51 7.80
N ARG A 26 2.84 32.46 6.89
CA ARG A 26 1.91 32.34 5.77
C ARG A 26 2.30 31.04 5.07
N ALA A 27 1.41 30.05 5.12
CA ALA A 27 1.61 28.76 4.49
C ALA A 27 1.91 28.86 2.98
N ASN A 28 1.68 30.02 2.40
CA ASN A 28 1.94 30.39 1.00
C ASN A 28 3.40 30.27 0.56
N GLY A 29 4.38 30.08 1.47
CA GLY A 29 5.78 29.91 1.11
C GLY A 29 6.30 28.47 1.20
N LEU A 30 5.59 27.58 1.93
CA LEU A 30 6.02 26.18 2.07
C LEU A 30 5.53 25.29 0.92
N PHE A 31 4.43 25.65 0.29
CA PHE A 31 3.85 24.96 -0.85
C PHE A 31 3.58 26.00 -1.95
N THR A 32 4.63 26.50 -2.59
CA THR A 32 4.46 27.15 -3.88
C THR A 32 3.95 26.07 -4.84
N GLY A 33 2.63 26.04 -5.04
CA GLY A 33 2.02 25.14 -6.00
C GLY A 33 2.68 25.33 -7.36
N ARG A 34 3.21 24.25 -7.94
CA ARG A 34 3.62 24.28 -9.32
C ARG A 34 2.42 24.65 -10.18
N SER A 35 2.62 25.42 -11.21
CA SER A 35 1.55 25.73 -12.15
C SER A 35 0.98 24.45 -12.77
N ASN A 36 -0.31 24.45 -13.12
CA ASN A 36 -0.92 23.29 -13.79
C ASN A 36 -0.17 22.90 -15.08
N ARG A 37 0.47 23.86 -15.74
CA ARG A 37 1.30 23.62 -16.93
C ARG A 37 2.59 22.84 -16.59
N GLU A 38 3.27 23.19 -15.50
CA GLU A 38 4.47 22.49 -15.05
C GLU A 38 4.13 21.07 -14.58
N ILE A 39 3.03 20.90 -13.85
CA ILE A 39 2.54 19.57 -13.45
C ILE A 39 2.21 18.74 -14.70
N GLY A 40 1.52 19.32 -15.67
CA GLY A 40 1.19 18.66 -16.93
C GLY A 40 2.44 18.17 -17.67
N SER A 41 3.47 19.02 -17.80
CA SER A 41 4.71 18.64 -18.48
C SER A 41 5.48 17.51 -17.76
N ILE A 42 5.46 17.49 -16.43
CA ILE A 42 6.05 16.41 -15.64
C ILE A 42 5.30 15.09 -15.85
N LEU A 43 3.97 15.13 -15.80
CA LEU A 43 3.13 13.96 -16.01
C LEU A 43 3.31 13.37 -17.42
N GLU A 44 3.36 14.23 -18.46
CA GLU A 44 3.64 13.79 -19.82
C GLU A 44 5.02 13.13 -19.95
N ARG A 45 6.05 13.68 -19.32
CA ARG A 45 7.37 13.07 -19.31
C ARG A 45 7.37 11.70 -18.61
N ILE A 46 6.64 11.56 -17.50
CA ILE A 46 6.52 10.27 -16.78
C ILE A 46 5.79 9.24 -17.66
N LYS A 47 4.68 9.62 -18.28
CA LYS A 47 3.89 8.72 -19.13
C LYS A 47 4.68 8.25 -20.38
N ASN A 48 5.49 9.15 -20.94
CA ASN A 48 6.24 8.90 -22.17
C ASN A 48 7.63 8.27 -21.93
N ARG A 49 7.94 7.82 -20.70
CA ARG A 49 9.16 7.08 -20.42
C ARG A 49 9.29 5.85 -21.31
N THR A 50 10.45 5.71 -21.93
CA THR A 50 10.81 4.54 -22.73
C THR A 50 10.97 3.30 -21.85
N HIS A 51 10.96 2.13 -22.44
CA HIS A 51 11.25 0.89 -21.74
C HIS A 51 12.67 0.91 -21.11
N ALA A 52 13.64 1.50 -21.78
CA ALA A 52 15.01 1.63 -21.27
C ALA A 52 15.07 2.51 -19.99
N GLU A 53 14.38 3.65 -19.99
CA GLU A 53 14.32 4.54 -18.82
C GLU A 53 13.61 3.84 -17.63
N ARG A 54 12.52 3.10 -17.89
CA ARG A 54 11.86 2.32 -16.83
C ARG A 54 12.77 1.22 -16.29
N ARG A 55 13.59 0.60 -17.16
CA ARG A 55 14.58 -0.40 -16.72
C ARG A 55 15.65 0.21 -15.83
N GLN A 56 16.16 1.39 -16.16
CA GLN A 56 17.10 2.13 -15.30
C GLN A 56 16.48 2.46 -13.93
N LEU A 57 15.20 2.83 -13.89
CA LEU A 57 14.51 3.06 -12.62
C LEU A 57 14.36 1.77 -11.81
N LEU A 58 14.11 0.64 -12.45
CA LEU A 58 14.06 -0.66 -11.78
C LEU A 58 15.43 -1.02 -11.19
N ASP A 59 16.52 -0.83 -11.95
CA ASP A 59 17.88 -1.08 -11.46
C ASP A 59 18.20 -0.18 -10.25
N ARG A 60 17.77 1.09 -10.31
CA ARG A 60 17.90 2.01 -9.17
C ARG A 60 17.04 1.59 -7.97
N LEU A 61 15.82 1.12 -8.20
CA LEU A 61 14.97 0.58 -7.14
C LEU A 61 15.63 -0.59 -6.44
N ILE A 62 16.20 -1.53 -7.19
CA ILE A 62 16.91 -2.70 -6.64
C ILE A 62 18.09 -2.25 -5.76
N GLU A 63 18.91 -1.33 -6.26
CA GLU A 63 20.04 -0.77 -5.50
C GLU A 63 19.59 -0.13 -4.18
N MET A 64 18.53 0.67 -4.22
CA MET A 64 18.02 1.38 -3.04
C MET A 64 17.21 0.49 -2.08
N ALA A 65 16.74 -0.66 -2.54
CA ALA A 65 16.01 -1.64 -1.76
C ALA A 65 16.92 -2.49 -0.85
N GLU A 66 18.15 -2.76 -1.28
CA GLU A 66 19.10 -3.61 -0.57
C GLU A 66 19.42 -3.13 0.86
N PRO A 67 19.76 -1.83 1.10
CA PRO A 67 20.08 -1.35 2.46
C PRO A 67 18.92 -1.43 3.46
N ILE A 68 17.69 -1.49 2.98
CA ILE A 68 16.47 -1.56 3.81
C ILE A 68 15.87 -2.96 3.88
N ASN A 69 16.59 -3.97 3.39
CA ASN A 69 16.12 -5.37 3.32
C ASN A 69 14.79 -5.55 2.57
N LEU A 70 14.52 -4.71 1.57
CA LEU A 70 13.38 -4.86 0.68
C LEU A 70 13.80 -5.79 -0.48
N ASN A 71 13.23 -6.97 -0.53
CA ASN A 71 13.52 -7.94 -1.57
C ASN A 71 12.74 -7.61 -2.86
N VAL A 72 13.44 -7.30 -3.94
CA VAL A 72 12.85 -7.00 -5.25
C VAL A 72 13.03 -8.19 -6.18
N ILE A 73 11.93 -8.80 -6.61
CA ILE A 73 11.93 -9.95 -7.51
C ILE A 73 11.32 -9.53 -8.85
N VAL A 74 12.08 -9.66 -9.91
CA VAL A 74 11.63 -9.31 -11.28
C VAL A 74 11.09 -10.56 -11.95
N LEU A 75 9.81 -10.55 -12.29
CA LEU A 75 9.10 -11.66 -12.92
C LEU A 75 8.50 -11.22 -14.26
N LYS A 76 8.26 -12.16 -15.16
CA LYS A 76 7.89 -11.87 -16.55
C LYS A 76 6.38 -11.68 -16.74
N ASP A 77 5.58 -12.39 -15.96
CA ASP A 77 4.14 -12.54 -16.19
C ASP A 77 3.40 -12.88 -14.88
N PRO A 78 2.08 -12.70 -14.85
CA PRO A 78 1.28 -13.02 -13.67
C PRO A 78 1.40 -14.47 -13.17
N PRO A 79 1.46 -15.51 -14.03
CA PRO A 79 1.67 -16.87 -13.56
C PRO A 79 2.97 -17.06 -12.76
N SER A 80 4.06 -16.44 -13.22
CA SER A 80 5.34 -16.48 -12.49
C SER A 80 5.26 -15.77 -11.13
N VAL A 81 4.49 -14.68 -11.03
CA VAL A 81 4.21 -13.99 -9.75
C VAL A 81 3.42 -14.91 -8.82
N THR A 82 2.38 -15.53 -9.34
CA THR A 82 1.55 -16.48 -8.59
C THR A 82 2.38 -17.63 -8.04
N ALA A 83 3.21 -18.26 -8.88
CA ALA A 83 4.11 -19.32 -8.48
C ALA A 83 5.09 -18.88 -7.38
N ALA A 84 5.70 -17.70 -7.51
CA ALA A 84 6.60 -17.15 -6.50
C ALA A 84 5.92 -16.90 -5.16
N ILE A 85 4.67 -16.45 -5.16
CA ILE A 85 3.88 -16.27 -3.92
C ILE A 85 3.54 -17.63 -3.31
N ALA A 86 3.15 -18.60 -4.11
CA ALA A 86 2.84 -19.95 -3.65
C ALA A 86 4.09 -20.65 -3.04
N ASP A 87 5.23 -20.52 -3.69
CA ASP A 87 6.52 -21.03 -3.20
C ASP A 87 6.92 -20.36 -1.87
N LEU A 88 6.80 -19.04 -1.78
CA LEU A 88 7.08 -18.31 -0.54
C LEU A 88 6.19 -18.82 0.59
N ASN A 89 4.89 -19.00 0.33
CA ASN A 89 3.96 -19.53 1.31
C ASN A 89 4.29 -20.97 1.72
N GLY A 90 4.74 -21.83 0.79
CA GLY A 90 5.16 -23.19 1.06
C GLY A 90 6.41 -23.26 1.94
N ASN A 91 7.40 -22.40 1.68
CA ASN A 91 8.73 -22.43 2.28
C ASN A 91 8.87 -21.62 3.57
N LYS A 92 7.88 -20.84 3.97
CA LYS A 92 7.93 -20.01 5.19
C LYS A 92 6.85 -20.46 6.17
N ASP A 93 7.24 -20.64 7.41
CA ASP A 93 6.29 -20.93 8.49
C ASP A 93 5.93 -19.64 9.26
N PRO A 94 4.67 -19.51 9.71
CA PRO A 94 4.27 -18.39 10.51
C PRO A 94 5.08 -18.30 11.81
N GLU A 95 5.52 -17.09 12.16
CA GLU A 95 6.18 -16.83 13.44
C GLU A 95 5.19 -16.93 14.61
N TRP A 96 3.93 -16.67 14.34
CA TRP A 96 2.85 -16.65 15.32
C TRP A 96 1.69 -17.53 14.84
N GLY A 97 1.32 -18.48 15.65
CA GLY A 97 0.24 -19.42 15.29
C GLY A 97 0.69 -20.54 14.36
N SER A 98 -0.21 -21.47 14.08
CA SER A 98 0.06 -22.66 13.24
C SER A 98 -0.63 -22.62 11.89
N GLN A 99 -1.55 -21.68 11.67
CA GLN A 99 -2.35 -21.62 10.44
C GLN A 99 -1.85 -20.50 9.53
N LYS A 100 -1.49 -20.90 8.30
CA LYS A 100 -1.18 -19.95 7.23
C LYS A 100 -2.47 -19.41 6.63
N SER A 101 -2.53 -18.11 6.38
CA SER A 101 -3.57 -17.49 5.58
C SER A 101 -3.04 -16.26 4.85
N VAL A 102 -3.65 -15.93 3.74
CA VAL A 102 -3.27 -14.80 2.88
C VAL A 102 -4.41 -13.80 2.82
N VAL A 103 -4.12 -12.53 2.98
CA VAL A 103 -5.08 -11.45 2.75
C VAL A 103 -4.65 -10.60 1.57
N ILE A 104 -5.57 -10.31 0.67
CA ILE A 104 -5.29 -9.61 -0.59
C ILE A 104 -6.18 -8.38 -0.76
N TRP A 105 -5.67 -7.38 -1.48
CA TRP A 105 -6.48 -6.27 -1.94
C TRP A 105 -7.45 -6.68 -3.04
N LYS A 106 -8.63 -6.09 -3.05
CA LYS A 106 -9.48 -6.05 -4.24
C LYS A 106 -8.88 -5.05 -5.23
N HIS A 107 -8.06 -5.55 -6.15
CA HIS A 107 -7.36 -4.75 -7.15
C HIS A 107 -7.17 -5.60 -8.42
N PRO A 108 -7.43 -5.07 -9.63
CA PRO A 108 -7.39 -5.86 -10.88
C PRO A 108 -6.11 -6.65 -11.08
N LEU A 109 -4.94 -6.05 -10.79
CA LEU A 109 -3.67 -6.74 -10.87
C LEU A 109 -3.57 -7.92 -9.90
N ILE A 110 -4.07 -7.77 -8.66
CA ILE A 110 -4.02 -8.84 -7.67
C ILE A 110 -5.04 -9.93 -7.99
N GLU A 111 -6.21 -9.57 -8.48
CA GLU A 111 -7.24 -10.52 -8.92
C GLU A 111 -6.76 -11.36 -10.10
N SER A 112 -5.97 -10.78 -11.02
CA SER A 112 -5.40 -11.51 -12.17
C SER A 112 -4.40 -12.61 -11.77
N LEU A 113 -3.89 -12.59 -10.54
CA LEU A 113 -3.00 -13.64 -10.02
C LEU A 113 -3.74 -14.92 -9.62
N ASN A 114 -5.05 -14.86 -9.46
CA ASN A 114 -5.90 -15.99 -9.06
C ASN A 114 -5.34 -16.79 -7.86
N LEU A 115 -4.89 -16.07 -6.82
CA LEU A 115 -4.27 -16.66 -5.64
C LEU A 115 -5.16 -17.66 -4.88
N PRO A 116 -6.50 -17.50 -4.81
CA PRO A 116 -7.36 -18.50 -4.18
C PRO A 116 -7.20 -19.91 -4.77
N ASP A 117 -7.17 -20.02 -6.10
CA ASP A 117 -7.01 -21.32 -6.78
C ASP A 117 -5.57 -21.83 -6.65
N ALA A 118 -4.60 -20.93 -6.78
CA ALA A 118 -3.18 -21.30 -6.70
C ALA A 118 -2.74 -21.81 -5.32
N LEU A 119 -3.42 -21.41 -4.26
CA LEU A 119 -3.11 -21.83 -2.88
C LEU A 119 -4.07 -22.91 -2.35
N ALA A 120 -5.06 -23.34 -3.15
CA ALA A 120 -6.03 -24.34 -2.76
C ALA A 120 -5.39 -25.67 -2.37
N ASP A 121 -4.42 -26.14 -3.15
CA ASP A 121 -3.70 -27.40 -2.88
C ASP A 121 -2.87 -27.35 -1.59
N GLN A 122 -2.51 -26.15 -1.14
CA GLN A 122 -1.80 -25.94 0.13
C GLN A 122 -2.74 -25.79 1.33
N ASN A 123 -4.07 -25.85 1.13
CA ASN A 123 -5.09 -25.60 2.15
C ASN A 123 -4.93 -24.23 2.85
N VAL A 124 -4.47 -23.20 2.11
CA VAL A 124 -4.27 -21.85 2.62
C VAL A 124 -5.44 -20.96 2.23
N PRO A 125 -6.23 -20.49 3.19
CA PRO A 125 -7.34 -19.59 2.89
C PRO A 125 -6.84 -18.23 2.41
N VAL A 126 -7.48 -17.71 1.36
CA VAL A 126 -7.23 -16.37 0.83
C VAL A 126 -8.42 -15.47 1.08
N TYR A 127 -8.20 -14.35 1.77
CA TYR A 127 -9.24 -13.37 2.13
C TYR A 127 -9.09 -12.11 1.30
N ILE A 128 -10.19 -11.66 0.71
CA ILE A 128 -10.24 -10.39 -0.03
C ILE A 128 -10.78 -9.30 0.90
N THR A 129 -10.11 -8.14 0.96
CA THR A 129 -10.51 -7.00 1.79
C THR A 129 -11.67 -6.21 1.17
N GLU A 130 -12.75 -6.88 0.84
CA GLU A 130 -13.97 -6.25 0.36
C GLU A 130 -15.01 -6.22 1.47
N LEU A 131 -15.54 -5.03 1.74
CA LEU A 131 -16.75 -4.90 2.53
C LEU A 131 -17.93 -5.11 1.57
N LYS A 132 -18.68 -6.16 1.77
CA LYS A 132 -19.93 -6.39 1.00
C LYS A 132 -20.87 -5.22 1.32
N GLU A 133 -21.23 -4.48 0.28
CA GLU A 133 -22.32 -3.51 0.38
C GLU A 133 -23.61 -4.31 0.65
N SER A 134 -24.02 -4.36 1.91
CA SER A 134 -25.36 -4.80 2.23
C SER A 134 -26.17 -3.53 2.52
N ASP A 135 -27.42 -3.48 2.05
CA ASP A 135 -28.44 -2.51 2.47
C ASP A 135 -28.79 -2.66 3.97
N ALA A 136 -27.96 -3.31 4.69
CA ALA A 136 -28.07 -3.70 6.07
C ALA A 136 -27.77 -2.53 7.01
N ASN A 137 -28.48 -2.51 8.12
CA ASN A 137 -28.32 -1.57 9.23
C ASN A 137 -26.87 -1.47 9.72
N ASP A 138 -26.53 -0.42 10.46
CA ASP A 138 -25.19 -0.15 10.99
C ASP A 138 -24.58 -1.34 11.75
N THR A 139 -25.39 -2.15 12.40
CA THR A 139 -24.95 -3.35 13.13
C THR A 139 -24.33 -4.41 12.20
N SER A 140 -24.92 -4.62 11.03
CA SER A 140 -24.40 -5.57 10.04
C SER A 140 -23.10 -5.08 9.41
N ARG A 141 -23.00 -3.78 9.14
CA ARG A 141 -21.77 -3.16 8.65
C ARG A 141 -20.64 -3.28 9.68
N GLU A 142 -20.93 -3.11 10.95
CA GLU A 142 -19.94 -3.26 12.01
C GLU A 142 -19.47 -4.72 12.16
N LYS A 143 -20.37 -5.70 12.07
CA LYS A 143 -20.03 -7.13 12.06
C LYS A 143 -19.09 -7.47 10.89
N GLU A 144 -19.39 -6.95 9.70
CA GLU A 144 -18.59 -7.19 8.51
C GLU A 144 -17.20 -6.54 8.64
N ARG A 145 -17.09 -5.31 9.15
CA ARG A 145 -15.81 -4.67 9.46
C ARG A 145 -15.00 -5.47 10.48
N LYS A 146 -15.64 -5.99 11.54
CA LYS A 146 -14.97 -6.85 12.53
C LYS A 146 -14.46 -8.14 11.90
N ARG A 147 -15.25 -8.76 10.99
CA ARG A 147 -14.83 -9.96 10.25
C ARG A 147 -13.60 -9.70 9.40
N VAL A 148 -13.65 -8.67 8.54
CA VAL A 148 -12.51 -8.31 7.67
C VAL A 148 -11.28 -7.95 8.51
N ARG A 149 -11.46 -7.18 9.59
CA ARG A 149 -10.35 -6.84 10.49
C ARG A 149 -9.71 -8.09 11.11
N LYS A 150 -10.53 -9.03 11.57
CA LYS A 150 -10.02 -10.30 12.11
C LYS A 150 -9.24 -11.08 11.06
N GLN A 151 -9.75 -11.18 9.84
CA GLN A 151 -9.06 -11.85 8.74
C GLN A 151 -7.68 -11.24 8.45
N VAL A 152 -7.58 -9.90 8.47
CA VAL A 152 -6.28 -9.21 8.28
C VAL A 152 -5.32 -9.51 9.43
N VAL A 153 -5.81 -9.48 10.68
CA VAL A 153 -4.97 -9.73 11.87
C VAL A 153 -4.47 -11.17 11.90
N ASP A 154 -5.31 -12.11 11.51
CA ASP A 154 -4.98 -13.54 11.52
C ASP A 154 -4.17 -13.95 10.27
N SER A 155 -3.96 -13.07 9.29
CA SER A 155 -3.24 -13.39 8.06
C SER A 155 -1.73 -13.30 8.22
N TYR A 156 -1.04 -14.29 7.67
CA TYR A 156 0.43 -14.36 7.65
C TYR A 156 1.03 -13.52 6.52
N ILE A 157 0.43 -13.57 5.33
CA ILE A 157 0.87 -12.84 4.15
C ILE A 157 -0.19 -11.83 3.73
N GLY A 158 0.22 -10.60 3.50
CA GLY A 158 -0.58 -9.56 2.87
C GLY A 158 -0.10 -9.25 1.47
N VAL A 159 -1.00 -9.31 0.47
CA VAL A 159 -0.66 -9.00 -0.93
C VAL A 159 -1.39 -7.76 -1.39
N THR A 160 -0.64 -6.79 -1.87
CA THR A 160 -1.14 -5.51 -2.36
C THR A 160 -0.55 -5.16 -3.72
N SER A 161 -1.11 -4.13 -4.35
CA SER A 161 -0.42 -3.36 -5.38
C SER A 161 -0.01 -1.99 -4.81
N ALA A 162 0.54 -1.12 -5.63
CA ALA A 162 0.81 0.27 -5.31
C ALA A 162 0.26 1.18 -6.41
N ASP A 163 0.02 2.47 -6.11
CA ASP A 163 -0.29 3.46 -7.15
C ASP A 163 0.96 3.78 -7.97
N PHE A 164 2.11 3.92 -7.29
CA PHE A 164 3.44 4.06 -7.91
C PHE A 164 4.55 3.78 -6.90
N CYS A 165 5.76 3.56 -7.42
CA CYS A 165 6.96 3.34 -6.66
C CYS A 165 8.00 4.42 -6.98
N MET A 166 8.69 4.93 -5.97
CA MET A 166 9.81 5.87 -6.11
C MET A 166 11.13 5.11 -6.04
N ALA A 167 11.83 5.03 -7.16
CA ALA A 167 13.07 4.27 -7.27
C ALA A 167 14.19 4.82 -6.37
N GLU A 168 14.28 6.15 -6.21
CA GLU A 168 15.34 6.80 -5.45
C GLU A 168 15.31 6.50 -3.95
N THR A 169 14.18 6.11 -3.43
CA THR A 169 13.97 5.86 -1.98
C THR A 169 13.41 4.48 -1.69
N ALA A 170 13.24 3.65 -2.70
CA ALA A 170 12.54 2.36 -2.62
C ALA A 170 11.20 2.44 -1.88
N SER A 171 10.46 3.54 -2.11
CA SER A 171 9.21 3.83 -1.41
C SER A 171 8.00 3.55 -2.30
N MET A 172 7.00 2.87 -1.73
CA MET A 172 5.74 2.60 -2.43
C MET A 172 4.65 3.54 -1.95
N VAL A 173 3.92 4.15 -2.88
CA VAL A 173 2.79 5.00 -2.58
C VAL A 173 1.50 4.25 -2.85
N MET A 174 0.71 4.11 -1.80
CA MET A 174 -0.56 3.39 -1.79
C MET A 174 -1.67 4.30 -1.27
N ARG A 175 -2.72 4.50 -2.05
CA ARG A 175 -3.91 5.23 -1.62
C ARG A 175 -4.94 4.24 -1.09
N THR A 176 -5.53 4.57 0.05
CA THR A 176 -6.65 3.79 0.60
C THR A 176 -7.90 4.00 -0.25
N ARG A 177 -8.49 2.91 -0.73
CA ARG A 177 -9.76 2.86 -1.47
C ARG A 177 -10.63 1.73 -0.91
N PRO A 178 -11.92 1.66 -1.25
CA PRO A 178 -12.75 0.49 -0.94
C PRO A 178 -12.07 -0.80 -1.42
N GLY A 179 -11.96 -1.80 -0.55
CA GLY A 179 -11.25 -3.05 -0.85
C GLY A 179 -9.71 -2.97 -0.81
N GLN A 180 -9.13 -1.80 -0.52
CA GLN A 180 -7.67 -1.57 -0.49
C GLN A 180 -7.24 -0.98 0.85
N ALA A 181 -7.45 -1.74 1.92
CA ALA A 181 -7.11 -1.31 3.27
C ALA A 181 -5.60 -1.34 3.51
N ARG A 182 -5.05 -0.27 4.11
CA ARG A 182 -3.61 -0.20 4.46
C ARG A 182 -3.17 -1.27 5.45
N SER A 183 -4.08 -1.78 6.26
CA SER A 183 -3.79 -2.85 7.22
C SER A 183 -3.21 -4.11 6.55
N VAL A 184 -3.51 -4.36 5.28
CA VAL A 184 -2.96 -5.50 4.52
C VAL A 184 -1.44 -5.40 4.34
N SER A 185 -0.89 -4.19 4.27
CA SER A 185 0.56 -3.97 4.15
C SER A 185 1.28 -3.79 5.50
N LEU A 186 0.55 -3.68 6.61
CA LEU A 186 1.12 -3.30 7.90
C LEU A 186 0.98 -4.35 8.99
N VAL A 187 -0.01 -5.24 8.88
CA VAL A 187 -0.36 -6.19 9.95
C VAL A 187 0.20 -7.59 9.71
N PRO A 188 0.08 -8.19 8.51
CA PRO A 188 0.70 -9.48 8.22
C PRO A 188 2.22 -9.47 8.40
N SER A 189 2.79 -10.61 8.81
CA SER A 189 4.24 -10.76 9.01
C SER A 189 5.04 -10.56 7.72
N ILE A 190 4.46 -10.93 6.58
CA ILE A 190 5.05 -10.73 5.25
C ILE A 190 4.12 -9.85 4.42
N HIS A 191 4.67 -8.78 3.88
CA HIS A 191 3.97 -7.94 2.89
C HIS A 191 4.60 -8.13 1.50
N ILE A 192 3.76 -8.42 0.52
CA ILE A 192 4.14 -8.54 -0.88
C ILE A 192 3.41 -7.45 -1.67
N ALA A 193 4.16 -6.55 -2.29
CA ALA A 193 3.61 -5.58 -3.21
C ALA A 193 3.89 -6.00 -4.65
N VAL A 194 2.84 -6.21 -5.43
CA VAL A 194 2.94 -6.55 -6.86
C VAL A 194 2.69 -5.29 -7.67
N ILE A 195 3.65 -4.92 -8.50
CA ILE A 195 3.57 -3.71 -9.34
C ILE A 195 4.01 -4.03 -10.77
N HIS A 196 3.51 -3.25 -11.72
CA HIS A 196 4.02 -3.22 -13.07
C HIS A 196 5.24 -2.30 -13.19
N LEU A 197 6.07 -2.53 -14.19
CA LEU A 197 7.25 -1.71 -14.46
C LEU A 197 6.91 -0.23 -14.76
N ASP A 198 5.73 0.06 -15.26
CA ASP A 198 5.26 1.41 -15.53
C ASP A 198 4.79 2.18 -14.28
N GLN A 199 4.75 1.51 -13.14
CA GLN A 199 4.45 2.13 -11.84
C GLN A 199 5.71 2.61 -11.09
N ILE A 200 6.91 2.44 -11.69
CA ILE A 200 8.18 2.93 -11.13
C ILE A 200 8.50 4.31 -11.69
#